data_eec09b30976e528d7edf7cb92817c3f6
#
_entry.id   eec09b30976e528d7edf7cb92817c3f6
#
_cell.length_a   1.000
_cell.length_b   1.000
_cell.length_c   1.000
_cell.angle_alpha   90.00
_cell.angle_beta   90.00
_cell.angle_gamma   90.00
#
_symmetry.space_group_name_H-M   'P 1'
#
loop_
_entity.id
_entity.type
_entity.pdbx_description
1 polymer ?
#
loop_
_entity_poly.entity_id
_entity_poly.type
_entity_poly.pdbx_seq_one_letter_code
_entity_poly.pdbx_strand_id
1 'polypeptide(L)'
;GNVILFSDLNSQLAAFMVKHFPDKEMKEKIRQLIKTDIDNKMPERGQIGNNVKIINTKEITNCVINDYCEVNGASRLSDCTLLGSAHGNVYIGTGVITENSIIAEGASVINSVKIQDCFVGEACQLSNGFTASASVFFANSYMSNGEACAAFCGPFTASHHKSSLLIGGMFSFYNAGSATNFSNH
;
A
#
# COMPACT_ATOMS: atom_id res chain seq x y z
N GLY A 1 -5.83 11.84 2.86
CA GLY A 1 -4.41 12.10 2.92
C GLY A 1 -3.95 13.01 1.82
N ASN A 2 -2.76 13.52 1.96
CA ASN A 2 -2.20 14.50 1.05
C ASN A 2 -1.22 13.89 0.03
N VAL A 3 -1.00 12.59 0.14
CA VAL A 3 -0.21 11.80 -0.79
C VAL A 3 -1.14 11.20 -1.84
N ILE A 4 -0.84 11.40 -3.10
CA ILE A 4 -1.56 10.81 -4.22
C ILE A 4 -0.93 9.45 -4.50
N LEU A 5 -1.74 8.41 -4.57
CA LEU A 5 -1.27 7.06 -4.87
C LEU A 5 -1.12 6.87 -6.37
N PHE A 6 0.03 6.36 -6.79
CA PHE A 6 0.31 5.98 -8.18
C PHE A 6 1.48 4.98 -8.19
N SER A 7 1.70 4.29 -9.31
CA SER A 7 2.59 3.14 -9.37
C SER A 7 4.07 3.44 -9.06
N ASP A 8 4.55 4.64 -9.39
CA ASP A 8 5.95 5.05 -9.16
C ASP A 8 6.14 5.83 -7.85
N LEU A 9 5.16 5.76 -6.93
CA LEU A 9 5.26 6.42 -5.65
C LEU A 9 6.41 5.83 -4.82
N ASN A 10 7.24 6.71 -4.27
CA ASN A 10 8.31 6.36 -3.33
C ASN A 10 8.33 7.31 -2.14
N SER A 11 9.12 6.99 -1.13
CA SER A 11 9.14 7.74 0.13
C SER A 11 9.58 9.19 -0.03
N GLN A 12 10.53 9.47 -0.92
CA GLN A 12 11.04 10.81 -1.16
C GLN A 12 9.97 11.70 -1.81
N LEU A 13 9.29 11.16 -2.82
CA LEU A 13 8.24 11.87 -3.53
C LEU A 13 7.02 12.09 -2.64
N ALA A 14 6.64 11.10 -1.84
CA ALA A 14 5.58 11.23 -0.86
C ALA A 14 5.90 12.28 0.21
N ALA A 15 7.12 12.30 0.74
CA ALA A 15 7.58 13.31 1.69
C ALA A 15 7.58 14.71 1.07
N PHE A 16 7.98 14.83 -0.20
CA PHE A 16 7.91 16.07 -0.96
C PHE A 16 6.47 16.57 -1.08
N MET A 17 5.51 15.70 -1.42
CA MET A 17 4.09 16.05 -1.48
C MET A 17 3.57 16.57 -0.14
N VAL A 18 3.91 15.89 0.96
CA VAL A 18 3.50 16.30 2.32
C VAL A 18 4.10 17.66 2.68
N LYS A 19 5.39 17.87 2.41
CA LYS A 19 6.08 19.15 2.67
C LYS A 19 5.46 20.33 1.93
N HIS A 20 5.10 20.12 0.66
CA HIS A 20 4.56 21.17 -0.20
C HIS A 20 3.03 21.25 -0.23
N PHE A 21 2.36 20.50 0.63
CA PHE A 21 0.89 20.46 0.71
C PHE A 21 0.24 21.83 0.92
N PRO A 22 0.81 22.76 1.73
CA PRO A 22 0.24 24.10 1.90
C PRO A 22 0.35 24.99 0.63
N ASP A 23 1.29 24.72 -0.26
CA ASP A 23 1.48 25.43 -1.50
C ASP A 23 0.46 24.95 -2.56
N LYS A 24 -0.56 25.79 -2.81
CA LYS A 24 -1.65 25.44 -3.72
C LYS A 24 -1.19 25.28 -5.17
N GLU A 25 -0.25 26.10 -5.63
CA GLU A 25 0.25 26.06 -7.01
C GLU A 25 1.09 24.79 -7.23
N MET A 26 2.02 24.51 -6.31
CA MET A 26 2.85 23.33 -6.36
C MET A 26 2.00 22.04 -6.29
N LYS A 27 1.05 22.02 -5.39
CA LYS A 27 0.11 20.88 -5.24
C LYS A 27 -0.66 20.59 -6.53
N GLU A 28 -1.15 21.63 -7.21
CA GLU A 28 -1.88 21.44 -8.46
C GLU A 28 -0.97 20.95 -9.59
N LYS A 29 0.25 21.48 -9.70
CA LYS A 29 1.25 20.98 -10.66
C LYS A 29 1.56 19.51 -10.43
N ILE A 30 1.79 19.10 -9.19
CA ILE A 30 2.05 17.69 -8.83
C ILE A 30 0.85 16.83 -9.22
N ARG A 31 -0.37 17.26 -8.91
CA ARG A 31 -1.59 16.53 -9.28
C ARG A 31 -1.72 16.32 -10.79
N GLN A 32 -1.48 17.35 -11.57
CA GLN A 32 -1.56 17.27 -13.03
C GLN A 32 -0.52 16.32 -13.61
N LEU A 33 0.72 16.37 -13.11
CA LEU A 33 1.78 15.46 -13.54
C LEU A 33 1.43 14.00 -13.23
N ILE A 34 1.01 13.72 -12.00
CA ILE A 34 0.62 12.36 -11.59
C ILE A 34 -0.61 11.88 -12.35
N LYS A 35 -1.60 12.75 -12.56
CA LYS A 35 -2.78 12.40 -13.35
C LYS A 35 -2.39 12.00 -14.77
N THR A 36 -1.53 12.77 -15.41
CA THR A 36 -1.04 12.45 -16.76
C THR A 36 -0.31 11.10 -16.78
N ASP A 37 0.49 10.80 -15.77
CA ASP A 37 1.18 9.50 -15.66
C ASP A 37 0.19 8.35 -15.48
N ILE A 38 -0.79 8.51 -14.61
CA ILE A 38 -1.86 7.52 -14.40
C ILE A 38 -2.65 7.29 -15.70
N ASP A 39 -3.11 8.36 -16.35
CA ASP A 39 -3.91 8.27 -17.58
C ASP A 39 -3.14 7.56 -18.70
N ASN A 40 -1.82 7.69 -18.77
CA ASN A 40 -0.96 7.03 -19.74
C ASN A 40 -0.72 5.55 -19.44
N LYS A 41 -0.77 5.14 -18.17
CA LYS A 41 -0.46 3.77 -17.72
C LYS A 41 -1.69 2.92 -17.46
N MET A 42 -2.83 3.56 -17.25
CA MET A 42 -4.05 2.87 -16.83
C MET A 42 -4.70 2.14 -18.00
N PRO A 43 -4.88 0.83 -17.92
CA PRO A 43 -5.60 0.09 -18.96
C PRO A 43 -7.11 0.38 -18.87
N GLU A 44 -7.81 0.27 -20.01
CA GLU A 44 -9.28 0.45 -20.08
C GLU A 44 -10.07 -0.59 -19.26
N ARG A 45 -9.43 -1.69 -18.91
CA ARG A 45 -10.04 -2.83 -18.16
C ARG A 45 -9.04 -3.37 -17.15
N GLY A 46 -9.53 -4.15 -16.18
CA GLY A 46 -8.67 -4.98 -15.36
C GLY A 46 -7.74 -5.84 -16.21
N GLN A 47 -6.50 -6.01 -15.75
CA GLN A 47 -5.47 -6.74 -16.50
C GLN A 47 -4.80 -7.77 -15.60
N ILE A 48 -4.47 -8.93 -16.15
CA ILE A 48 -3.68 -9.97 -15.51
C ILE A 48 -2.46 -10.24 -16.37
N GLY A 49 -1.29 -10.09 -15.78
CA GLY A 49 0.00 -10.30 -16.42
C GLY A 49 0.40 -11.77 -16.56
N ASN A 50 1.67 -12.00 -16.91
CA ASN A 50 2.23 -13.33 -17.11
C ASN A 50 2.68 -13.95 -15.77
N ASN A 51 2.71 -15.29 -15.72
CA ASN A 51 3.14 -16.03 -14.51
C ASN A 51 2.38 -15.65 -13.24
N VAL A 52 1.15 -15.16 -13.37
CA VAL A 52 0.25 -14.87 -12.25
C VAL A 52 -0.44 -16.16 -11.80
N LYS A 53 -0.55 -16.33 -10.48
CA LYS A 53 -1.32 -17.41 -9.88
C LYS A 53 -2.48 -16.83 -9.07
N ILE A 54 -3.70 -17.28 -9.37
CA ILE A 54 -4.90 -16.91 -8.61
C ILE A 54 -5.55 -18.22 -8.15
N ILE A 55 -5.59 -18.43 -6.84
CA ILE A 55 -6.03 -19.68 -6.25
C ILE A 55 -7.01 -19.38 -5.12
N ASN A 56 -8.16 -20.06 -5.11
CA ASN A 56 -9.16 -19.98 -4.01
C ASN A 56 -9.56 -18.54 -3.60
N THR A 57 -9.49 -17.58 -4.51
CA THR A 57 -9.86 -16.19 -4.27
C THR A 57 -11.32 -15.98 -4.59
N LYS A 58 -12.07 -15.31 -3.69
CA LYS A 58 -13.51 -15.17 -3.85
C LYS A 58 -13.90 -14.08 -4.85
N GLU A 59 -13.20 -12.96 -4.83
CA GLU A 59 -13.57 -11.81 -5.66
C GLU A 59 -12.32 -11.01 -6.08
N ILE A 60 -12.23 -10.71 -7.36
CA ILE A 60 -11.26 -9.75 -7.93
C ILE A 60 -12.02 -8.88 -8.92
N THR A 61 -12.07 -7.57 -8.66
CA THR A 61 -12.82 -6.61 -9.47
C THR A 61 -11.95 -5.42 -9.80
N ASN A 62 -11.89 -5.06 -11.11
CA ASN A 62 -11.21 -3.88 -11.60
C ASN A 62 -9.75 -3.74 -11.10
N CYS A 63 -8.98 -4.84 -11.17
CA CYS A 63 -7.59 -4.86 -10.70
C CYS A 63 -6.61 -4.93 -11.88
N VAL A 64 -5.45 -4.30 -11.70
CA VAL A 64 -4.26 -4.50 -12.53
C VAL A 64 -3.30 -5.38 -11.76
N ILE A 65 -3.08 -6.59 -12.24
CA ILE A 65 -2.18 -7.57 -11.62
C ILE A 65 -1.02 -7.80 -12.58
N ASN A 66 0.13 -7.24 -12.26
CA ASN A 66 1.33 -7.39 -13.09
C ASN A 66 1.90 -8.80 -13.01
N ASP A 67 2.97 -9.04 -13.74
CA ASP A 67 3.63 -10.33 -13.83
C ASP A 67 4.08 -10.87 -12.46
N TYR A 68 4.18 -12.19 -12.34
CA TYR A 68 4.70 -12.87 -11.15
C TYR A 68 3.97 -12.57 -9.83
N CYS A 69 2.72 -12.14 -9.87
CA CYS A 69 1.91 -12.02 -8.66
C CYS A 69 1.27 -13.37 -8.28
N GLU A 70 1.09 -13.60 -6.98
CA GLU A 70 0.32 -14.72 -6.47
C GLU A 70 -0.78 -14.21 -5.52
N VAL A 71 -2.04 -14.60 -5.81
CA VAL A 71 -3.20 -14.31 -4.97
C VAL A 71 -3.79 -15.64 -4.53
N ASN A 72 -3.67 -15.98 -3.25
CA ASN A 72 -4.05 -17.30 -2.74
C ASN A 72 -4.96 -17.19 -1.51
N GLY A 73 -6.24 -17.44 -1.72
CA GLY A 73 -7.23 -17.45 -0.65
C GLY A 73 -7.70 -16.06 -0.20
N ALA A 74 -7.46 -15.02 -0.97
CA ALA A 74 -7.96 -13.68 -0.65
C ALA A 74 -9.49 -13.65 -0.64
N SER A 75 -10.07 -12.84 0.24
CA SER A 75 -11.52 -12.63 0.28
C SER A 75 -11.98 -11.65 -0.79
N ARG A 76 -11.27 -10.53 -0.96
CA ARG A 76 -11.61 -9.54 -2.00
C ARG A 76 -10.42 -8.65 -2.36
N LEU A 77 -10.26 -8.41 -3.65
CA LEU A 77 -9.45 -7.35 -4.23
C LEU A 77 -10.35 -6.48 -5.11
N SER A 78 -10.40 -5.18 -4.86
CA SER A 78 -11.19 -4.23 -5.64
C SER A 78 -10.40 -2.97 -5.92
N ASP A 79 -10.35 -2.55 -7.20
CA ASP A 79 -9.66 -1.34 -7.63
C ASP A 79 -8.16 -1.31 -7.20
N CYS A 80 -7.48 -2.45 -7.28
CA CYS A 80 -6.11 -2.60 -6.82
C CYS A 80 -5.12 -2.74 -7.95
N THR A 81 -3.89 -2.28 -7.70
CA THR A 81 -2.74 -2.51 -8.57
C THR A 81 -1.68 -3.32 -7.83
N LEU A 82 -1.31 -4.49 -8.37
CA LEU A 82 -0.24 -5.34 -7.87
C LEU A 82 0.96 -5.25 -8.81
N LEU A 83 2.07 -4.72 -8.33
CA LEU A 83 3.26 -4.39 -9.14
C LEU A 83 4.34 -5.48 -9.03
N GLY A 84 3.98 -6.75 -9.21
CA GLY A 84 4.95 -7.83 -9.19
C GLY A 84 5.88 -7.84 -10.41
N SER A 85 7.05 -8.48 -10.25
CA SER A 85 8.04 -8.67 -11.29
C SER A 85 8.82 -9.98 -11.10
N ALA A 86 9.71 -10.28 -12.05
CA ALA A 86 10.64 -11.43 -11.93
C ALA A 86 11.65 -11.30 -10.77
N HIS A 87 11.87 -10.09 -10.26
CA HIS A 87 12.79 -9.81 -9.16
C HIS A 87 12.14 -9.87 -7.79
N GLY A 88 10.80 -9.64 -7.73
CA GLY A 88 10.04 -9.70 -6.50
C GLY A 88 8.56 -9.91 -6.77
N ASN A 89 8.07 -11.11 -6.46
CA ASN A 89 6.64 -11.39 -6.58
C ASN A 89 5.84 -10.64 -5.50
N VAL A 90 4.63 -10.20 -5.85
CA VAL A 90 3.65 -9.76 -4.86
C VAL A 90 2.86 -10.98 -4.40
N TYR A 91 2.70 -11.12 -3.09
CA TYR A 91 1.92 -12.22 -2.51
C TYR A 91 0.73 -11.69 -1.69
N ILE A 92 -0.48 -12.09 -2.08
CA ILE A 92 -1.72 -11.80 -1.36
C ILE A 92 -2.28 -13.11 -0.81
N GLY A 93 -2.35 -13.23 0.51
CA GLY A 93 -2.71 -14.47 1.18
C GLY A 93 -4.16 -14.54 1.64
N THR A 94 -4.41 -15.56 2.47
CA THR A 94 -5.74 -15.97 2.91
C THR A 94 -6.47 -14.88 3.70
N GLY A 95 -7.73 -14.69 3.36
CA GLY A 95 -8.65 -13.82 4.08
C GLY A 95 -8.43 -12.32 3.86
N VAL A 96 -7.44 -11.94 3.04
CA VAL A 96 -7.13 -10.54 2.76
C VAL A 96 -8.29 -9.84 2.05
N ILE A 97 -8.56 -8.61 2.48
CA ILE A 97 -9.46 -7.67 1.82
C ILE A 97 -8.64 -6.42 1.50
N THR A 98 -8.57 -6.05 0.23
CA THR A 98 -7.89 -4.81 -0.19
C THR A 98 -8.73 -4.06 -1.21
N GLU A 99 -8.83 -2.75 -1.02
CA GLU A 99 -9.59 -1.85 -1.86
C GLU A 99 -8.77 -0.60 -2.20
N ASN A 100 -8.90 -0.13 -3.45
CA ASN A 100 -8.29 1.11 -3.93
C ASN A 100 -6.83 1.27 -3.46
N SER A 101 -6.02 0.24 -3.63
CA SER A 101 -4.67 0.19 -3.07
C SER A 101 -3.65 -0.29 -4.09
N ILE A 102 -2.41 0.16 -3.89
CA ILE A 102 -1.26 -0.25 -4.70
C ILE A 102 -0.32 -1.07 -3.82
N ILE A 103 0.09 -2.23 -4.32
CA ILE A 103 0.99 -3.14 -3.61
C ILE A 103 2.20 -3.39 -4.50
N ALA A 104 3.37 -2.94 -4.03
CA ALA A 104 4.60 -2.90 -4.80
C ALA A 104 5.39 -4.22 -4.74
N GLU A 105 6.41 -4.28 -5.55
CA GLU A 105 7.29 -5.42 -5.77
C GLU A 105 7.82 -6.05 -4.47
N GLY A 106 7.76 -7.37 -4.38
CA GLY A 106 8.25 -8.11 -3.22
C GLY A 106 7.38 -8.00 -1.95
N ALA A 107 6.29 -7.24 -1.99
CA ALA A 107 5.43 -7.09 -0.84
C ALA A 107 4.55 -8.32 -0.59
N SER A 108 4.26 -8.57 0.69
CA SER A 108 3.42 -9.67 1.16
C SER A 108 2.30 -9.14 2.06
N VAL A 109 1.05 -9.45 1.72
CA VAL A 109 -0.13 -9.07 2.50
C VAL A 109 -0.89 -10.36 2.82
N ILE A 110 -0.92 -10.74 4.09
CA ILE A 110 -1.34 -12.09 4.48
C ILE A 110 -2.21 -12.13 5.75
N ASN A 111 -2.86 -13.27 5.98
CA ASN A 111 -3.53 -13.57 7.24
C ASN A 111 -4.57 -12.53 7.66
N SER A 112 -5.61 -12.38 6.83
CA SER A 112 -6.78 -11.56 7.12
C SER A 112 -6.50 -10.05 7.30
N VAL A 113 -5.46 -9.52 6.67
CA VAL A 113 -5.22 -8.08 6.58
C VAL A 113 -6.37 -7.40 5.84
N LYS A 114 -6.74 -6.18 6.28
CA LYS A 114 -7.73 -5.34 5.62
C LYS A 114 -7.14 -3.96 5.37
N ILE A 115 -7.03 -3.57 4.11
CA ILE A 115 -6.50 -2.25 3.73
C ILE A 115 -7.39 -1.56 2.70
N GLN A 116 -7.48 -0.25 2.82
CA GLN A 116 -8.20 0.61 1.91
C GLN A 116 -7.45 1.93 1.69
N ASP A 117 -7.41 2.42 0.45
CA ASP A 117 -6.73 3.67 0.10
C ASP A 117 -5.27 3.70 0.55
N CYS A 118 -4.55 2.58 0.35
CA CYS A 118 -3.20 2.40 0.86
C CYS A 118 -2.16 2.21 -0.26
N PHE A 119 -0.93 2.61 0.03
CA PHE A 119 0.26 2.21 -0.72
C PHE A 119 1.11 1.30 0.15
N VAL A 120 1.40 0.11 -0.35
CA VAL A 120 2.28 -0.88 0.28
C VAL A 120 3.52 -1.01 -0.57
N GLY A 121 4.61 -0.42 -0.12
CA GLY A 121 5.87 -0.31 -0.83
C GLY A 121 6.65 -1.62 -0.95
N GLU A 122 7.81 -1.55 -1.55
CA GLU A 122 8.65 -2.69 -1.88
C GLU A 122 9.06 -3.49 -0.64
N ALA A 123 9.00 -4.79 -0.75
CA ALA A 123 9.36 -5.73 0.30
C ALA A 123 8.68 -5.49 1.66
N CYS A 124 7.54 -4.80 1.66
CA CYS A 124 6.73 -4.64 2.86
C CYS A 124 6.02 -5.95 3.23
N GLN A 125 5.81 -6.15 4.52
CA GLN A 125 5.01 -7.26 5.00
C GLN A 125 3.90 -6.77 5.92
N LEU A 126 2.64 -7.01 5.53
CA LEU A 126 1.45 -6.76 6.35
C LEU A 126 0.82 -8.08 6.73
N SER A 127 0.52 -8.29 8.02
CA SER A 127 0.08 -9.62 8.46
C SER A 127 -0.83 -9.61 9.69
N ASN A 128 -1.41 -10.79 9.99
CA ASN A 128 -2.10 -11.11 11.23
C ASN A 128 -3.22 -10.14 11.60
N GLY A 129 -4.14 -9.92 10.66
CA GLY A 129 -5.31 -9.08 10.89
C GLY A 129 -5.00 -7.59 11.01
N PHE A 130 -3.81 -7.14 10.61
CA PHE A 130 -3.51 -5.70 10.53
C PHE A 130 -4.54 -4.98 9.68
N THR A 131 -4.97 -3.79 10.11
CA THR A 131 -5.93 -2.98 9.38
C THR A 131 -5.34 -1.62 9.04
N ALA A 132 -5.60 -1.12 7.84
CA ALA A 132 -5.15 0.23 7.49
C ALA A 132 -6.12 0.95 6.56
N SER A 133 -6.17 2.28 6.71
CA SER A 133 -6.86 3.16 5.77
C SER A 133 -6.06 4.43 5.51
N ALA A 134 -6.15 4.94 4.26
CA ALA A 134 -5.54 6.20 3.84
C ALA A 134 -4.05 6.33 4.24
N SER A 135 -3.31 5.23 4.19
CA SER A 135 -1.95 5.14 4.72
C SER A 135 -0.93 4.70 3.68
N VAL A 136 0.31 5.09 3.88
CA VAL A 136 1.43 4.68 3.02
C VAL A 136 2.51 4.00 3.85
N PHE A 137 2.96 2.84 3.37
CA PHE A 137 4.02 2.03 3.97
C PHE A 137 5.14 1.92 2.95
N PHE A 138 6.32 2.46 3.27
CA PHE A 138 7.46 2.43 2.37
C PHE A 138 8.40 1.27 2.65
N ALA A 139 9.35 1.09 1.77
CA ALA A 139 10.18 -0.09 1.62
C ALA A 139 10.61 -0.78 2.92
N ASN A 140 10.51 -2.11 2.95
CA ASN A 140 10.90 -2.94 4.08
C ASN A 140 10.14 -2.65 5.39
N SER A 141 8.93 -2.10 5.33
CA SER A 141 8.11 -1.95 6.52
C SER A 141 7.41 -3.25 6.90
N TYR A 142 7.31 -3.52 8.19
CA TYR A 142 6.65 -4.70 8.74
C TYR A 142 5.52 -4.30 9.69
N MET A 143 4.28 -4.66 9.35
CA MET A 143 3.09 -4.30 10.12
C MET A 143 2.29 -5.55 10.48
N SER A 144 2.00 -5.74 11.75
CA SER A 144 1.29 -6.91 12.24
C SER A 144 0.39 -6.59 13.43
N ASN A 145 -0.77 -7.22 13.50
CA ASN A 145 -1.69 -7.19 14.67
C ASN A 145 -2.26 -5.83 15.09
N GLY A 146 -1.96 -4.75 14.40
CA GLY A 146 -2.34 -3.40 14.79
C GLY A 146 -3.23 -2.72 13.77
N GLU A 147 -3.25 -1.39 13.84
CA GLU A 147 -3.97 -0.54 12.90
C GLU A 147 -3.17 0.70 12.50
N ALA A 148 -3.47 1.22 11.31
CA ALA A 148 -2.99 2.51 10.85
C ALA A 148 -4.11 3.28 10.14
N CYS A 149 -4.22 4.57 10.40
CA CYS A 149 -5.14 5.44 9.69
C CYS A 149 -4.48 6.78 9.42
N ALA A 150 -4.48 7.21 8.17
CA ALA A 150 -3.82 8.44 7.72
C ALA A 150 -2.35 8.51 8.18
N ALA A 151 -1.65 7.38 8.12
CA ALA A 151 -0.28 7.24 8.58
C ALA A 151 0.70 7.27 7.39
N PHE A 152 1.80 8.01 7.58
CA PHE A 152 2.96 7.96 6.71
C PHE A 152 4.03 7.12 7.38
N CYS A 153 4.21 5.89 6.94
CA CYS A 153 5.22 4.97 7.44
C CYS A 153 6.41 4.95 6.49
N GLY A 154 7.48 5.64 6.85
CA GLY A 154 8.73 5.68 6.11
C GLY A 154 9.43 4.31 6.05
N PRO A 155 10.50 4.17 5.26
CA PRO A 155 11.20 2.91 5.13
C PRO A 155 11.62 2.32 6.49
N PHE A 156 11.54 0.99 6.59
CA PHE A 156 11.90 0.23 7.79
C PHE A 156 11.04 0.56 9.04
N THR A 157 9.80 1.02 8.84
CA THR A 157 8.84 1.11 9.95
C THR A 157 8.40 -0.30 10.35
N ALA A 158 8.49 -0.61 11.64
CA ALA A 158 8.11 -1.91 12.17
C ALA A 158 7.08 -1.80 13.29
N SER A 159 6.05 -2.64 13.23
CA SER A 159 5.07 -2.83 14.28
C SER A 159 4.69 -4.31 14.36
N HIS A 160 5.24 -5.03 15.33
CA HIS A 160 5.02 -6.47 15.50
C HIS A 160 3.83 -6.79 16.39
N HIS A 161 3.41 -5.86 17.23
CA HIS A 161 2.39 -6.04 18.26
C HIS A 161 1.19 -5.13 18.00
N LYS A 162 0.14 -5.30 18.78
CA LYS A 162 -1.03 -4.40 18.73
C LYS A 162 -0.61 -2.97 19.00
N SER A 163 -0.76 -2.13 18.01
CA SER A 163 -0.44 -0.70 18.03
C SER A 163 -1.47 0.06 17.21
N SER A 164 -1.67 1.34 17.53
CA SER A 164 -2.52 2.25 16.77
C SER A 164 -1.68 3.42 16.28
N LEU A 165 -1.56 3.56 14.96
CA LEU A 165 -0.81 4.61 14.29
C LEU A 165 -1.80 5.53 13.56
N LEU A 166 -2.21 6.60 14.22
CA LEU A 166 -3.31 7.46 13.74
C LEU A 166 -2.80 8.88 13.44
N ILE A 167 -3.05 9.35 12.24
CA ILE A 167 -2.79 10.72 11.79
C ILE A 167 -1.35 11.16 12.11
N GLY A 168 -0.38 10.42 11.60
CA GLY A 168 1.02 10.67 11.93
C GLY A 168 2.00 10.35 10.82
N GLY A 169 3.21 10.90 10.92
CA GLY A 169 4.29 10.67 9.96
C GLY A 169 5.57 10.21 10.63
N MET A 170 6.02 9.02 10.27
CA MET A 170 7.34 8.48 10.59
C MET A 170 8.15 8.47 9.29
N PHE A 171 8.94 9.51 9.06
CA PHE A 171 9.62 9.71 7.77
C PHE A 171 10.89 8.86 7.59
N SER A 172 11.28 8.13 8.62
CA SER A 172 12.47 7.29 8.65
C SER A 172 12.19 6.04 9.48
N PHE A 173 13.23 5.32 9.86
CA PHE A 173 13.13 4.16 10.74
C PHE A 173 12.30 4.44 11.99
N TYR A 174 11.32 3.59 12.23
CA TYR A 174 10.48 3.66 13.42
C TYR A 174 10.07 2.25 13.87
N ASN A 175 10.17 1.99 15.16
CA ASN A 175 9.71 0.74 15.75
C ASN A 175 8.62 1.02 16.79
N ALA A 176 7.39 0.63 16.47
CA ALA A 176 6.26 0.69 17.39
C ALA A 176 6.29 -0.51 18.34
N GLY A 177 6.58 -0.27 19.59
CA GLY A 177 6.51 -1.29 20.64
C GLY A 177 5.08 -1.73 20.93
N SER A 178 4.94 -2.72 21.83
CA SER A 178 3.63 -3.23 22.27
C SER A 178 2.76 -2.11 22.84
N ALA A 179 1.49 -2.08 22.46
CA ALA A 179 0.50 -1.10 22.90
C ALA A 179 0.86 0.37 22.56
N THR A 180 1.75 0.59 21.60
CA THR A 180 2.01 1.93 21.09
C THR A 180 0.70 2.56 20.64
N ASN A 181 0.38 3.71 21.17
CA ASN A 181 -0.69 4.58 20.70
C ASN A 181 -0.06 5.87 20.18
N PHE A 182 0.13 5.95 18.89
CA PHE A 182 0.59 7.14 18.21
C PHE A 182 -0.63 7.80 17.56
N SER A 183 -1.27 8.66 18.29
CA SER A 183 -2.46 9.36 17.85
C SER A 183 -2.27 10.87 18.03
N ASN A 184 -2.59 11.60 17.00
CA ASN A 184 -2.49 13.06 16.99
C ASN A 184 -3.87 13.69 17.24
N HIS A 185 -4.43 13.43 18.41
CA HIS A 185 -5.71 13.97 18.88
C HIS A 185 -5.49 15.07 19.90
#